data_679e28da3172fa91a56905f42b748044
#
_entry.id   679e28da3172fa91a56905f42b748044
#
_cell.length_a   1.000
_cell.length_b   1.000
_cell.length_c   1.000
_cell.angle_alpha   90.00
_cell.angle_beta   90.00
_cell.angle_gamma   90.00
#
_symmetry.space_group_name_H-M   'P 1'
#
loop_
_entity.id
_entity.type
_entity.pdbx_description
1 polymer ?
#
loop_
_entity_poly.entity_id
_entity_poly.type
_entity_poly.pdbx_seq_one_letter_code
_entity_poly.pdbx_strand_id
1 'polypeptide(L)'
;RIVFAGKAHPADRPGQGVIAQIFRWSQSPALRGRVVILEDTRELQCAADDVVALRTQQGSVSLSDLVRSTLRLRPDRIIVGEVRGPEALDLLKAWNTGHPGGVATLHANSAPAALARLEQLTMEVCETPPRALIAEAIDLIVFVERGGPAGRRIPEIYAPKGMSLASQDPAARGGHAHDPTARRTT
;
A
#
# COMPACT_ATOMS: atom_id res chain seq x y z
N ARG A 1 2.38 -8.80 2.32
CA ARG A 1 2.50 -7.80 1.24
C ARG A 1 1.41 -6.77 1.43
N ILE A 2 1.81 -5.51 1.47
CA ILE A 2 0.94 -4.42 1.88
C ILE A 2 0.83 -3.42 0.74
N VAL A 3 -0.39 -3.05 0.38
CA VAL A 3 -0.65 -1.95 -0.53
C VAL A 3 -1.19 -0.77 0.27
N PHE A 4 -0.49 0.36 0.20
CA PHE A 4 -1.00 1.61 0.72
C PHE A 4 -1.76 2.35 -0.36
N ALA A 5 -3.02 2.63 -0.10
CA ALA A 5 -3.89 3.36 -1.00
C ALA A 5 -4.21 4.75 -0.44
N GLY A 6 -4.30 5.75 -1.28
CA GLY A 6 -4.66 7.10 -0.84
C GLY A 6 -4.97 8.03 -2.00
N LYS A 7 -5.57 9.17 -1.68
CA LYS A 7 -5.84 10.22 -2.66
C LYS A 7 -4.57 11.05 -2.88
N ALA A 8 -4.23 11.30 -4.15
CA ALA A 8 -3.27 12.34 -4.49
C ALA A 8 -3.81 13.70 -4.06
N HIS A 9 -2.98 14.52 -3.45
CA HIS A 9 -3.36 15.89 -3.10
C HIS A 9 -2.34 16.87 -3.66
N PRO A 10 -2.76 17.93 -4.38
CA PRO A 10 -1.86 18.91 -5.00
C PRO A 10 -0.93 19.64 -4.02
N ALA A 11 -1.30 19.68 -2.73
CA ALA A 11 -0.50 20.29 -1.67
C ALA A 11 0.42 19.30 -0.92
N ASP A 12 0.50 18.04 -1.35
CA ASP A 12 1.46 17.10 -0.79
C ASP A 12 2.85 17.45 -1.29
N ARG A 13 3.72 17.85 -0.36
CA ARG A 13 5.13 18.07 -0.67
C ARG A 13 5.82 16.71 -0.88
N PRO A 14 6.88 16.64 -1.71
CA PRO A 14 7.73 15.45 -1.79
C PRO A 14 8.10 14.96 -0.39
N GLY A 15 7.92 13.67 -0.13
CA GLY A 15 8.15 13.07 1.19
C GLY A 15 7.03 13.23 2.23
N GLN A 16 5.90 13.87 1.89
CA GLN A 16 4.73 13.99 2.80
C GLN A 16 3.53 13.15 2.39
N GLY A 17 3.58 12.49 1.24
CA GLY A 17 2.53 11.62 0.71
C GLY A 17 2.34 10.32 1.49
N VAL A 18 1.50 9.44 0.95
CA VAL A 18 1.32 8.05 1.44
C VAL A 18 2.66 7.32 1.50
N ILE A 19 3.56 7.62 0.56
CA ILE A 19 4.93 7.12 0.46
C ILE A 19 5.73 7.41 1.74
N ALA A 20 5.59 8.59 2.35
CA ALA A 20 6.31 8.94 3.57
C ALA A 20 5.89 8.10 4.78
N GLN A 21 4.68 7.56 4.80
CA GLN A 21 4.24 6.64 5.85
C GLN A 21 4.91 5.26 5.72
N ILE A 22 5.04 4.78 4.48
CA ILE A 22 5.83 3.58 4.18
C ILE A 22 7.26 3.77 4.62
N PHE A 23 7.80 4.95 4.44
CA PHE A 23 9.13 5.34 4.80
C PHE A 23 9.45 5.16 6.29
N ARG A 24 8.55 5.60 7.17
CA ARG A 24 8.72 5.39 8.61
C ARG A 24 8.70 3.91 8.98
N TRP A 25 7.93 3.11 8.25
CA TRP A 25 7.87 1.67 8.48
C TRP A 25 9.12 0.96 7.94
N SER A 26 9.69 1.42 6.83
CA SER A 26 10.93 0.87 6.26
C SER A 26 12.18 1.16 7.11
N GLN A 27 12.08 2.07 8.06
CA GLN A 27 13.14 2.33 9.07
C GLN A 27 13.06 1.41 10.29
N SER A 28 12.12 0.47 10.29
CA SER A 28 12.02 -0.51 11.37
C SER A 28 13.25 -1.42 11.38
N PRO A 29 13.90 -1.63 12.55
CA PRO A 29 14.97 -2.61 12.71
C PRO A 29 14.55 -4.05 12.38
N ALA A 30 13.22 -4.28 12.21
CA ALA A 30 12.66 -5.56 11.80
C ALA A 30 12.81 -5.85 10.28
N LEU A 31 13.24 -4.87 9.47
CA LEU A 31 13.53 -5.06 8.05
C LEU A 31 14.92 -5.70 7.86
N ARG A 32 14.99 -6.99 8.11
CA ARG A 32 16.19 -7.78 7.82
C ARG A 32 16.16 -8.29 6.38
N GLY A 33 17.34 -8.51 5.80
CA GLY A 33 17.52 -9.03 4.46
C GLY A 33 17.62 -7.95 3.40
N ARG A 34 17.72 -8.40 2.15
CA ARG A 34 17.88 -7.50 0.99
C ARG A 34 16.57 -6.82 0.62
N VAL A 35 16.59 -5.50 0.67
CA VAL A 35 15.47 -4.64 0.24
C VAL A 35 15.76 -4.07 -1.13
N VAL A 36 14.89 -4.33 -2.11
CA VAL A 36 14.97 -3.72 -3.42
C VAL A 36 13.85 -2.69 -3.55
N ILE A 37 14.23 -1.45 -3.87
CA ILE A 37 13.32 -0.31 -4.01
C ILE A 37 13.26 0.06 -5.49
N LEU A 38 12.04 0.17 -6.00
CA LEU A 38 11.75 0.52 -7.40
C LEU A 38 10.95 1.82 -7.44
N GLU A 39 11.47 2.83 -8.12
CA GLU A 39 10.87 4.17 -8.18
C GLU A 39 11.06 4.83 -9.55
N ASP A 40 10.14 5.70 -9.91
CA ASP A 40 10.33 6.64 -11.03
C ASP A 40 11.20 7.82 -10.59
N THR A 41 10.85 8.42 -9.45
CA THR A 41 11.58 9.52 -8.84
C THR A 41 12.04 9.11 -7.45
N ARG A 42 13.24 9.51 -7.06
CA ARG A 42 13.78 9.16 -5.74
C ARG A 42 13.03 9.88 -4.62
N GLU A 43 12.18 9.14 -3.93
CA GLU A 43 11.43 9.65 -2.77
C GLU A 43 11.65 8.80 -1.51
N LEU A 44 11.93 7.51 -1.69
CA LEU A 44 12.12 6.58 -0.59
C LEU A 44 13.59 6.58 -0.13
N GLN A 45 13.76 6.57 1.18
CA GLN A 45 15.03 6.32 1.83
C GLN A 45 14.81 5.10 2.73
N CYS A 46 15.68 4.14 2.75
CA CYS A 46 15.59 2.93 3.54
C CYS A 46 16.84 2.81 4.42
N ALA A 47 16.64 2.49 5.69
CA ALA A 47 17.72 2.33 6.66
C ALA A 47 18.16 0.86 6.83
N ALA A 48 17.70 -0.05 5.95
CA ALA A 48 18.16 -1.43 5.96
C ALA A 48 19.65 -1.51 5.54
N ASP A 49 20.37 -2.49 6.08
CA ASP A 49 21.82 -2.66 5.81
C ASP A 49 22.11 -3.07 4.35
N ASP A 50 21.20 -3.81 3.70
CA ASP A 50 21.35 -4.28 2.31
C ASP A 50 20.19 -3.71 1.46
N VAL A 51 20.44 -2.58 0.80
CA VAL A 51 19.47 -1.87 -0.03
C VAL A 51 19.96 -1.72 -1.46
N VAL A 52 19.11 -2.12 -2.41
CA VAL A 52 19.31 -1.85 -3.83
C VAL A 52 18.19 -0.95 -4.33
N ALA A 53 18.50 0.28 -4.69
CA ALA A 53 17.53 1.23 -5.24
C ALA A 53 17.69 1.33 -6.77
N LEU A 54 16.64 0.98 -7.50
CA LEU A 54 16.57 1.02 -8.95
C LEU A 54 15.54 2.07 -9.39
N ARG A 55 15.82 2.74 -10.50
CA ARG A 55 14.94 3.77 -11.07
C ARG A 55 14.66 3.49 -12.52
N THR A 56 13.46 3.88 -12.92
CA THR A 56 13.09 3.91 -14.34
C THR A 56 13.96 4.93 -15.10
N GLN A 57 14.08 4.72 -16.38
CA GLN A 57 14.69 5.67 -17.30
C GLN A 57 13.72 5.88 -18.45
N GLN A 58 13.23 7.09 -18.57
CA GLN A 58 12.24 7.43 -19.59
C GLN A 58 12.70 6.98 -20.98
N GLY A 59 11.84 6.23 -21.67
CA GLY A 59 12.08 5.72 -23.02
C GLY A 59 13.01 4.51 -23.13
N SER A 60 13.61 4.02 -22.01
CA SER A 60 14.54 2.87 -22.06
C SER A 60 14.32 1.80 -21.00
N VAL A 61 13.94 2.16 -19.78
CA VAL A 61 13.73 1.21 -18.68
C VAL A 61 12.42 1.51 -17.97
N SER A 62 11.46 0.62 -18.13
CA SER A 62 10.15 0.71 -17.47
C SER A 62 10.17 0.13 -16.05
N LEU A 63 9.14 0.43 -15.27
CA LEU A 63 8.96 -0.16 -13.95
C LEU A 63 8.74 -1.69 -14.04
N SER A 64 8.07 -2.17 -15.09
CA SER A 64 7.94 -3.62 -15.39
C SER A 64 9.29 -4.28 -15.60
N ASP A 65 10.22 -3.62 -16.33
CA ASP A 65 11.57 -4.16 -16.55
C ASP A 65 12.35 -4.24 -15.24
N LEU A 66 12.19 -3.24 -14.38
CA LEU A 66 12.81 -3.23 -13.05
C LEU A 66 12.26 -4.36 -12.17
N VAL A 67 10.93 -4.56 -12.12
CA VAL A 67 10.32 -5.64 -11.34
C VAL A 67 10.87 -7.01 -11.79
N ARG A 68 10.91 -7.26 -13.11
CA ARG A 68 11.43 -8.51 -13.66
C ARG A 68 12.92 -8.71 -13.35
N SER A 69 13.72 -7.65 -13.43
CA SER A 69 15.16 -7.69 -13.14
C SER A 69 15.42 -7.93 -11.65
N THR A 70 14.54 -7.43 -10.78
CA THR A 70 14.65 -7.57 -9.33
C THR A 70 14.68 -9.03 -8.89
N LEU A 71 13.96 -9.92 -9.56
CA LEU A 71 13.93 -11.35 -9.22
C LEU A 71 15.33 -12.02 -9.29
N ARG A 72 16.26 -11.46 -10.09
CA ARG A 72 17.64 -11.92 -10.18
C ARG A 72 18.55 -11.43 -9.04
N LEU A 73 18.08 -10.44 -8.29
CA LEU A 73 18.82 -9.83 -7.18
C LEU A 73 18.60 -10.55 -5.84
N ARG A 74 17.78 -11.60 -5.82
CA ARG A 74 17.38 -12.34 -4.61
C ARG A 74 16.84 -11.42 -3.52
N PRO A 75 15.79 -10.66 -3.80
CA PRO A 75 15.22 -9.75 -2.81
C PRO A 75 14.47 -10.51 -1.73
N ASP A 76 14.65 -10.13 -0.47
CA ASP A 76 13.77 -10.55 0.62
C ASP A 76 12.51 -9.66 0.62
N ARG A 77 12.64 -8.42 0.15
CA ARG A 77 11.55 -7.44 0.08
C ARG A 77 11.62 -6.63 -1.19
N ILE A 78 10.48 -6.46 -1.85
CA ILE A 78 10.33 -5.60 -3.03
C ILE A 78 9.41 -4.45 -2.64
N ILE A 79 9.93 -3.24 -2.69
CA ILE A 79 9.19 -2.00 -2.42
C ILE A 79 9.04 -1.25 -3.73
N VAL A 80 7.81 -0.90 -4.09
CA VAL A 80 7.50 -0.08 -5.27
C VAL A 80 6.93 1.24 -4.80
N GLY A 81 7.58 2.33 -5.19
CA GLY A 81 7.18 3.67 -4.81
C GLY A 81 5.73 3.98 -5.18
N GLU A 82 5.35 3.69 -6.40
CA GLU A 82 3.96 3.81 -6.86
C GLU A 82 3.68 2.88 -8.03
N VAL A 83 2.52 2.24 -8.02
CA VAL A 83 2.00 1.39 -9.11
C VAL A 83 0.96 2.19 -9.88
N ARG A 84 1.22 2.43 -11.18
CA ARG A 84 0.37 3.28 -12.04
C ARG A 84 -0.09 2.60 -13.31
N GLY A 85 0.58 1.52 -13.74
CA GLY A 85 0.41 0.89 -15.04
C GLY A 85 0.58 -0.62 -15.01
N PRO A 86 0.99 -1.20 -16.14
CA PRO A 86 1.06 -2.65 -16.36
C PRO A 86 2.02 -3.38 -15.44
N GLU A 87 2.98 -2.69 -14.80
CA GLU A 87 3.88 -3.26 -13.79
C GLU A 87 3.13 -3.89 -12.61
N ALA A 88 1.85 -3.52 -12.41
CA ALA A 88 0.99 -4.13 -11.41
C ALA A 88 0.97 -5.67 -11.52
N LEU A 89 0.86 -6.20 -12.74
CA LEU A 89 0.84 -7.65 -12.97
C LEU A 89 2.17 -8.31 -12.64
N ASP A 90 3.28 -7.71 -13.09
CA ASP A 90 4.62 -8.23 -12.81
C ASP A 90 4.92 -8.23 -11.31
N LEU A 91 4.52 -7.17 -10.60
CA LEU A 91 4.68 -7.06 -9.15
C LEU A 91 3.87 -8.13 -8.40
N LEU A 92 2.59 -8.33 -8.76
CA LEU A 92 1.75 -9.36 -8.15
C LEU A 92 2.33 -10.76 -8.35
N LYS A 93 2.85 -11.06 -9.55
CA LYS A 93 3.54 -12.32 -9.83
C LYS A 93 4.81 -12.46 -8.99
N ALA A 94 5.64 -11.42 -8.92
CA ALA A 94 6.86 -11.41 -8.11
C ALA A 94 6.56 -11.68 -6.63
N TRP A 95 5.56 -10.99 -6.10
CA TRP A 95 5.13 -11.19 -4.71
C TRP A 95 4.57 -12.59 -4.45
N ASN A 96 3.94 -13.21 -5.43
CA ASN A 96 3.36 -14.55 -5.28
C ASN A 96 4.39 -15.69 -5.43
N THR A 97 5.59 -15.41 -5.91
CA THR A 97 6.64 -16.40 -6.18
C THR A 97 7.76 -16.42 -5.14
N GLY A 98 7.45 -16.24 -3.86
CA GLY A 98 8.42 -16.43 -2.78
C GLY A 98 9.07 -15.16 -2.22
N HIS A 99 8.53 -13.98 -2.51
CA HIS A 99 9.02 -12.70 -2.01
C HIS A 99 8.00 -12.06 -1.04
N PRO A 100 7.90 -12.53 0.23
CA PRO A 100 6.77 -12.25 1.10
C PRO A 100 6.72 -10.85 1.72
N GLY A 101 7.76 -10.07 1.62
CA GLY A 101 7.91 -8.81 2.36
C GLY A 101 7.69 -7.54 1.52
N GLY A 102 6.74 -7.55 0.57
CA GLY A 102 6.54 -6.43 -0.34
C GLY A 102 5.66 -5.30 0.17
N VAL A 103 5.93 -4.08 -0.31
CA VAL A 103 5.12 -2.88 -0.08
C VAL A 103 5.01 -2.10 -1.39
N ALA A 104 3.83 -1.56 -1.67
CA ALA A 104 3.62 -0.64 -2.79
C ALA A 104 2.62 0.46 -2.43
N THR A 105 2.64 1.56 -3.17
CA THR A 105 1.56 2.55 -3.11
C THR A 105 0.70 2.53 -4.36
N LEU A 106 -0.52 2.99 -4.20
CA LEU A 106 -1.51 3.10 -5.25
C LEU A 106 -2.45 4.27 -4.99
N HIS A 107 -2.81 5.02 -6.00
CA HIS A 107 -3.85 6.04 -5.86
C HIS A 107 -5.25 5.41 -5.97
N ALA A 108 -6.03 5.55 -4.89
CA ALA A 108 -7.43 5.12 -4.81
C ALA A 108 -8.22 5.96 -3.80
N ASN A 109 -9.55 5.86 -3.85
CA ASN A 109 -10.46 6.62 -2.98
C ASN A 109 -10.93 5.84 -1.75
N SER A 110 -10.65 4.53 -1.68
CA SER A 110 -10.95 3.62 -0.57
C SER A 110 -10.13 2.34 -0.74
N ALA A 111 -10.13 1.44 0.25
CA ALA A 111 -9.46 0.14 0.11
C ALA A 111 -10.14 -0.77 -0.94
N PRO A 112 -11.48 -0.88 -1.03
CA PRO A 112 -12.11 -1.59 -2.15
C PRO A 112 -11.82 -0.97 -3.51
N ALA A 113 -11.77 0.38 -3.61
CA ALA A 113 -11.41 1.05 -4.86
C ALA A 113 -9.96 0.75 -5.29
N ALA A 114 -9.06 0.49 -4.34
CA ALA A 114 -7.69 0.07 -4.64
C ALA A 114 -7.65 -1.31 -5.31
N LEU A 115 -8.49 -2.25 -4.89
CA LEU A 115 -8.62 -3.54 -5.58
C LEU A 115 -9.12 -3.38 -7.01
N ALA A 116 -10.20 -2.60 -7.20
CA ALA A 116 -10.73 -2.32 -8.53
C ALA A 116 -9.69 -1.62 -9.42
N ARG A 117 -8.88 -0.73 -8.83
CA ARG A 117 -7.79 -0.08 -9.56
C ARG A 117 -6.69 -1.06 -9.97
N LEU A 118 -6.31 -2.01 -9.11
CA LEU A 118 -5.36 -3.06 -9.45
C LEU A 118 -5.89 -3.97 -10.58
N GLU A 119 -7.18 -4.33 -10.55
CA GLU A 119 -7.82 -5.04 -11.66
C GLU A 119 -7.68 -4.25 -12.97
N GLN A 120 -7.98 -2.95 -12.96
CA GLN A 120 -7.85 -2.09 -14.14
C GLN A 120 -6.41 -2.03 -14.66
N LEU A 121 -5.41 -1.86 -13.79
CA LEU A 121 -4.01 -1.79 -14.18
C LEU A 121 -3.50 -3.11 -14.76
N THR A 122 -3.93 -4.24 -14.20
CA THR A 122 -3.56 -5.55 -14.76
C THR A 122 -4.23 -5.81 -16.11
N MET A 123 -5.41 -5.25 -16.36
CA MET A 123 -6.10 -5.35 -17.64
C MET A 123 -5.45 -4.56 -18.77
N GLU A 124 -4.48 -3.71 -18.49
CA GLU A 124 -3.65 -3.10 -19.55
C GLU A 124 -2.82 -4.14 -20.31
N VAL A 125 -2.60 -5.34 -19.74
CA VAL A 125 -1.80 -6.43 -20.31
C VAL A 125 -2.48 -7.80 -20.21
N CYS A 126 -3.70 -7.88 -19.68
CA CYS A 126 -4.50 -9.08 -19.55
C CYS A 126 -5.91 -8.83 -20.11
N GLU A 127 -6.52 -9.81 -20.78
CA GLU A 127 -7.90 -9.72 -21.23
C GLU A 127 -8.91 -9.80 -20.07
N THR A 128 -8.55 -10.51 -19.01
CA THR A 128 -9.40 -10.67 -17.81
C THR A 128 -8.62 -10.34 -16.55
N PRO A 129 -9.26 -9.71 -15.54
CA PRO A 129 -8.57 -9.34 -14.30
C PRO A 129 -8.19 -10.61 -13.52
N PRO A 130 -6.92 -10.74 -13.10
CA PRO A 130 -6.42 -11.92 -12.39
C PRO A 130 -6.80 -11.86 -10.90
N ARG A 131 -8.09 -11.89 -10.58
CA ARG A 131 -8.62 -11.70 -9.21
C ARG A 131 -8.04 -12.67 -8.19
N ALA A 132 -7.85 -13.94 -8.58
CA ALA A 132 -7.25 -14.95 -7.73
C ALA A 132 -5.81 -14.57 -7.35
N LEU A 133 -5.00 -14.13 -8.33
CA LEU A 133 -3.64 -13.66 -8.11
C LEU A 133 -3.60 -12.42 -7.21
N ILE A 134 -4.49 -11.46 -7.43
CA ILE A 134 -4.59 -10.25 -6.60
C ILE A 134 -4.89 -10.63 -5.16
N ALA A 135 -5.90 -11.48 -4.91
CA ALA A 135 -6.27 -11.93 -3.58
C ALA A 135 -5.15 -12.74 -2.89
N GLU A 136 -4.40 -13.54 -3.64
CA GLU A 136 -3.29 -14.32 -3.10
C GLU A 136 -2.04 -13.48 -2.85
N ALA A 137 -1.74 -12.53 -3.73
CA ALA A 137 -0.53 -11.71 -3.64
C ALA A 137 -0.61 -10.62 -2.57
N ILE A 138 -1.80 -10.14 -2.21
CA ILE A 138 -1.98 -9.02 -1.29
C ILE A 138 -2.51 -9.53 0.06
N ASP A 139 -1.82 -9.20 1.14
CA ASP A 139 -2.23 -9.54 2.50
C ASP A 139 -3.07 -8.42 3.13
N LEU A 140 -2.68 -7.16 2.91
CA LEU A 140 -3.37 -5.99 3.46
C LEU A 140 -3.42 -4.84 2.44
N ILE A 141 -4.53 -4.10 2.45
CA ILE A 141 -4.65 -2.78 1.85
C ILE A 141 -4.91 -1.80 2.98
N VAL A 142 -4.06 -0.79 3.08
CA VAL A 142 -4.15 0.27 4.09
C VAL A 142 -4.55 1.55 3.37
N PHE A 143 -5.77 2.00 3.59
CA PHE A 143 -6.22 3.26 3.02
C PHE A 143 -5.83 4.41 3.94
N VAL A 144 -5.16 5.42 3.36
CA VAL A 144 -4.65 6.59 4.06
C VAL A 144 -5.28 7.83 3.46
N GLU A 145 -5.89 8.66 4.28
CA GLU A 145 -6.46 9.93 3.85
C GLU A 145 -5.96 11.10 4.70
N ARG A 146 -6.19 12.30 4.20
CA ARG A 146 -5.93 13.53 4.94
C ARG A 146 -7.06 13.77 5.95
N GLY A 147 -6.72 14.08 7.20
CA GLY A 147 -7.71 14.41 8.21
C GLY A 147 -7.18 14.37 9.64
N GLY A 148 -7.83 15.13 10.51
CA GLY A 148 -7.52 15.23 11.93
C GLY A 148 -6.30 16.10 12.26
N PRO A 149 -6.03 16.31 13.58
CA PRO A 149 -4.95 17.18 14.08
C PRO A 149 -3.55 16.68 13.67
N ALA A 150 -3.39 15.37 13.43
CA ALA A 150 -2.14 14.75 13.00
C ALA A 150 -1.89 14.81 11.49
N GLY A 151 -2.80 15.43 10.72
CA GLY A 151 -2.68 15.62 9.28
C GLY A 151 -3.02 14.43 8.41
N ARG A 152 -2.88 13.18 8.88
CA ARG A 152 -3.25 11.95 8.16
C ARG A 152 -3.89 10.95 9.11
N ARG A 153 -4.83 10.14 8.58
CA ARG A 153 -5.46 9.05 9.30
C ARG A 153 -5.56 7.80 8.43
N ILE A 154 -5.71 6.66 9.07
CA ILE A 154 -5.97 5.37 8.43
C ILE A 154 -7.43 5.00 8.76
N PRO A 155 -8.39 5.38 7.91
CA PRO A 155 -9.80 5.09 8.18
C PRO A 155 -10.14 3.63 7.91
N GLU A 156 -9.35 2.94 7.07
CA GLU A 156 -9.69 1.60 6.62
C GLU A 156 -8.43 0.74 6.43
N ILE A 157 -8.51 -0.49 6.95
CA ILE A 157 -7.56 -1.57 6.67
C ILE A 157 -8.37 -2.76 6.16
N TYR A 158 -8.04 -3.26 4.99
CA TYR A 158 -8.75 -4.33 4.33
C TYR A 158 -7.81 -5.50 4.00
N ALA A 159 -8.24 -6.73 4.28
CA ALA A 159 -7.55 -7.95 3.92
C ALA A 159 -8.33 -8.68 2.81
N PRO A 160 -7.82 -8.77 1.57
CA PRO A 160 -8.54 -9.39 0.45
C PRO A 160 -8.86 -10.87 0.67
N LYS A 161 -8.11 -11.54 1.53
CA LYS A 161 -8.30 -12.96 1.91
C LYS A 161 -9.44 -13.22 2.90
N GLY A 162 -10.32 -12.24 3.16
CA GLY A 162 -11.56 -12.45 3.93
C GLY A 162 -11.54 -12.01 5.40
N MET A 163 -10.56 -11.21 5.84
CA MET A 163 -10.57 -10.63 7.18
C MET A 163 -10.65 -9.09 7.07
N SER A 164 -11.85 -8.54 7.23
CA SER A 164 -12.02 -7.09 7.45
C SER A 164 -11.59 -6.77 8.87
N LEU A 165 -10.46 -6.09 9.01
CA LEU A 165 -10.06 -5.50 10.27
C LEU A 165 -10.78 -4.15 10.39
N ALA A 166 -11.86 -4.11 11.15
CA ALA A 166 -12.60 -2.87 11.41
C ALA A 166 -11.66 -1.80 12.00
N SER A 167 -11.82 -0.58 11.52
CA SER A 167 -11.14 0.60 12.05
C SER A 167 -11.27 0.68 13.57
N GLN A 168 -10.17 0.64 14.28
CA GLN A 168 -10.14 1.01 15.69
C GLN A 168 -10.04 2.52 15.80
N ASP A 169 -11.13 3.22 15.53
CA ASP A 169 -11.26 4.63 15.87
C ASP A 169 -11.84 4.71 17.30
N PRO A 170 -11.05 5.07 18.33
CA PRO A 170 -11.53 5.19 19.70
C PRO A 170 -12.56 6.32 19.89
N ALA A 171 -12.70 7.22 18.91
CA ALA A 171 -13.67 8.33 18.95
C ALA A 171 -15.12 7.89 18.64
N ALA A 172 -15.34 6.72 18.04
CA ALA A 172 -16.69 6.24 17.71
C ALA A 172 -17.42 5.57 18.89
N ARG A 173 -16.80 5.42 20.06
CA ARG A 173 -17.40 4.79 21.26
C ARG A 173 -18.01 5.77 22.27
N GLY A 174 -18.09 7.06 21.94
CA GLY A 174 -18.64 8.09 22.81
C GLY A 174 -19.97 8.63 22.32
N GLY A 175 -21.08 7.95 22.61
CA GLY A 175 -22.38 8.57 22.37
C GLY A 175 -23.56 7.60 22.37
N HIS A 176 -24.02 7.21 23.51
CA HIS A 176 -25.42 7.23 23.99
C HIS A 176 -25.60 6.27 25.15
N ALA A 177 -25.23 6.71 26.33
CA ALA A 177 -25.86 6.20 27.55
C ALA A 177 -27.22 6.88 27.66
N HIS A 178 -28.26 6.17 27.24
CA HIS A 178 -29.65 6.54 27.54
C HIS A 178 -29.90 6.18 29.00
N ASP A 179 -30.06 7.18 29.85
CA ASP A 179 -30.46 7.04 31.26
C ASP A 179 -31.96 6.73 31.33
N PRO A 180 -32.42 5.58 31.86
CA PRO A 180 -33.85 5.29 31.96
C PRO A 180 -34.39 5.49 33.40
N THR A 181 -33.98 6.56 34.09
CA THR A 181 -34.53 6.86 35.43
C THR A 181 -35.05 8.27 35.60
N ALA A 182 -36.11 8.61 34.88
CA ALA A 182 -37.04 9.67 35.34
C ALA A 182 -38.31 9.02 35.84
N ARG A 183 -38.30 8.68 37.14
CA ARG A 183 -39.50 8.25 37.88
C ARG A 183 -40.51 9.38 37.99
N ARG A 184 -41.76 9.01 37.73
CA ARG A 184 -42.97 9.71 38.14
C ARG A 184 -42.95 9.99 39.64
N THR A 185 -43.41 11.16 40.05
CA THR A 185 -44.16 11.39 41.28
C THR A 185 -45.14 12.56 41.10
N THR A 186 -46.40 12.21 41.28
CA THR A 186 -47.62 12.99 41.63
C THR A 186 -47.91 14.27 40.86
#